data_22ce0aae02e67b4b1717c709f33f8b03
#
_entry.id   22ce0aae02e67b4b1717c709f33f8b03
#
_cell.length_a   1.000
_cell.length_b   1.000
_cell.length_c   1.000
_cell.angle_alpha   90.00
_cell.angle_beta   90.00
_cell.angle_gamma   90.00
#
_symmetry.space_group_name_H-M   'P 1'
#
loop_
_entity.id
_entity.type
_entity.pdbx_description
1 polymer ?
#
loop_
_entity_poly.entity_id
_entity_poly.type
_entity_poly.pdbx_seq_one_letter_code
_entity_poly.pdbx_strand_id
1 'polypeptide(L)'
;MTTYVWTDGTFCPVDEPLGPIRVADSWRQSDGRIRRLDLHRERFAREVGKLGVHRDGAAMVDAAVRLVPDAGDWFPRVRLVGDALYLDLRRGPERRRTASVRVLGKGDPRSHPRVKGPDLAAGTDLIRAANADEVLIRDRSGVVLEAAHSAVVWWDDDVLCVPTLGLAVLRSVTRQIVEEHARDRDIEVCGVTAQLSELDGREAWLLNAYQGLRLVTSWEGVDISAGGGVRFPTWRDAVENSATS
;
A
#
# COMPACT_ATOMS: atom_id res chain seq x y z
N MET A 1 -0.75 -19.89 -6.20
CA MET A 1 -0.19 -18.74 -6.92
C MET A 1 0.34 -19.23 -8.25
N THR A 2 0.02 -18.55 -9.34
CA THR A 2 0.55 -18.83 -10.67
C THR A 2 1.28 -17.61 -11.17
N THR A 3 2.50 -17.78 -11.68
CA THR A 3 3.32 -16.70 -12.21
C THR A 3 3.33 -16.76 -13.74
N TYR A 4 3.25 -15.60 -14.38
CA TYR A 4 3.28 -15.42 -15.81
C TYR A 4 4.35 -14.41 -16.19
N VAL A 5 5.08 -14.66 -17.28
CA VAL A 5 5.92 -13.64 -17.93
C VAL A 5 5.10 -12.92 -19.01
N TRP A 6 5.31 -11.62 -19.12
CA TRP A 6 4.72 -10.78 -20.16
C TRP A 6 5.67 -10.68 -21.37
N THR A 7 5.26 -11.22 -22.50
CA THR A 7 6.06 -11.21 -23.73
C THR A 7 5.13 -10.92 -24.91
N ASP A 8 5.47 -9.92 -25.70
CA ASP A 8 4.79 -9.54 -26.94
C ASP A 8 3.26 -9.44 -26.83
N GLY A 9 2.81 -8.81 -25.76
CA GLY A 9 1.37 -8.58 -25.53
C GLY A 9 0.62 -9.77 -24.92
N THR A 10 1.30 -10.85 -24.56
CA THR A 10 0.72 -12.09 -24.02
C THR A 10 1.35 -12.50 -22.68
N PHE A 11 0.58 -13.24 -21.88
CA PHE A 11 1.04 -13.88 -20.65
C PHE A 11 1.31 -15.36 -20.87
N CYS A 12 2.55 -15.79 -20.63
CA CYS A 12 2.95 -17.20 -20.65
C CYS A 12 3.24 -17.69 -19.23
N PRO A 13 2.66 -18.81 -18.77
CA PRO A 13 2.98 -19.38 -17.46
C PRO A 13 4.48 -19.70 -17.36
N VAL A 14 5.06 -19.41 -16.20
CA VAL A 14 6.48 -19.67 -15.92
C VAL A 14 6.68 -20.04 -14.45
N ASP A 15 7.84 -20.63 -14.15
CA ASP A 15 8.30 -20.77 -12.78
C ASP A 15 8.64 -19.42 -12.16
N GLU A 16 8.82 -19.40 -10.83
CA GLU A 16 9.19 -18.19 -10.10
C GLU A 16 10.51 -17.63 -10.64
N PRO A 17 10.54 -16.38 -11.14
CA PRO A 17 11.77 -15.79 -11.63
C PRO A 17 12.78 -15.56 -10.52
N LEU A 18 14.05 -15.83 -10.82
CA LEU A 18 15.15 -15.54 -9.90
C LEU A 18 15.53 -14.07 -9.95
N GLY A 19 15.80 -13.50 -8.78
CA GLY A 19 16.32 -12.14 -8.65
C GLY A 19 15.41 -11.21 -7.85
N PRO A 20 15.93 -10.02 -7.51
CA PRO A 20 15.19 -9.04 -6.72
C PRO A 20 14.10 -8.35 -7.55
N ILE A 21 12.99 -8.05 -6.90
CA ILE A 21 11.94 -7.21 -7.48
C ILE A 21 12.45 -5.78 -7.54
N ARG A 22 12.55 -5.21 -8.74
CA ARG A 22 12.97 -3.83 -8.99
C ARG A 22 11.83 -2.84 -8.84
N VAL A 23 10.65 -3.22 -9.33
CA VAL A 23 9.38 -2.46 -9.23
C VAL A 23 8.24 -3.45 -9.08
N ALA A 24 7.23 -3.12 -8.30
CA ALA A 24 5.98 -3.87 -8.26
C ALA A 24 4.77 -2.95 -8.11
N ASP A 25 3.63 -3.46 -8.47
CA ASP A 25 2.34 -2.91 -8.06
C ASP A 25 1.34 -4.04 -7.79
N SER A 26 0.30 -3.74 -7.01
CA SER A 26 -0.73 -4.71 -6.66
C SER A 26 -2.02 -3.97 -6.37
N TRP A 27 -3.14 -4.55 -6.77
CA TRP A 27 -4.49 -4.04 -6.49
C TRP A 27 -5.39 -5.15 -6.00
N ARG A 28 -6.47 -4.80 -5.33
CA ARG A 28 -7.55 -5.74 -5.07
C ARG A 28 -8.51 -5.70 -6.24
N GLN A 29 -8.82 -6.87 -6.80
CA GLN A 29 -9.92 -7.09 -7.74
C GLN A 29 -10.93 -8.00 -7.05
N SER A 30 -12.13 -7.47 -6.83
CA SER A 30 -13.21 -8.19 -6.15
C SER A 30 -14.45 -8.16 -7.02
N ASP A 31 -14.87 -9.32 -7.48
CA ASP A 31 -16.00 -9.47 -8.38
C ASP A 31 -15.93 -8.48 -9.57
N GLY A 32 -14.78 -8.47 -10.24
CA GLY A 32 -14.46 -7.59 -11.37
C GLY A 32 -14.16 -6.12 -11.04
N ARG A 33 -14.40 -5.68 -9.80
CA ARG A 33 -14.27 -4.28 -9.40
C ARG A 33 -12.89 -3.98 -8.81
N ILE A 34 -12.30 -2.85 -9.20
CA ILE A 34 -10.96 -2.40 -8.78
C ILE A 34 -11.04 -0.94 -8.33
N ARG A 35 -10.32 -0.60 -7.26
CA ARG A 35 -10.19 0.78 -6.80
C ARG A 35 -9.07 1.48 -7.54
N ARG A 36 -9.39 2.57 -8.26
CA ARG A 36 -8.41 3.46 -8.91
C ARG A 36 -7.30 2.70 -9.64
N LEU A 37 -7.69 1.80 -10.54
CA LEU A 37 -6.76 1.07 -11.41
C LEU A 37 -5.85 2.04 -12.19
N ASP A 38 -6.37 3.18 -12.59
CA ASP A 38 -5.64 4.26 -13.26
C ASP A 38 -4.36 4.65 -12.50
N LEU A 39 -4.46 4.86 -11.19
CA LEU A 39 -3.32 5.23 -10.34
C LEU A 39 -2.30 4.09 -10.15
N HIS A 40 -2.77 2.83 -10.08
CA HIS A 40 -1.89 1.67 -10.03
C HIS A 40 -1.10 1.52 -11.34
N ARG A 41 -1.80 1.61 -12.46
CA ARG A 41 -1.24 1.57 -13.81
C ARG A 41 -0.19 2.68 -14.03
N GLU A 42 -0.55 3.91 -13.71
CA GLU A 42 0.36 5.06 -13.83
C GLU A 42 1.61 4.89 -12.95
N ARG A 43 1.46 4.51 -11.68
CA ARG A 43 2.58 4.31 -10.76
C ARG A 43 3.54 3.24 -11.27
N PHE A 44 3.03 2.08 -11.68
CA PHE A 44 3.85 0.99 -12.19
C PHE A 44 4.59 1.37 -13.46
N ALA A 45 3.88 1.92 -14.46
CA ALA A 45 4.46 2.34 -15.73
C ALA A 45 5.55 3.40 -15.54
N ARG A 46 5.29 4.40 -14.68
CA ARG A 46 6.25 5.47 -14.36
C ARG A 46 7.53 4.92 -13.73
N GLU A 47 7.43 4.02 -12.76
CA GLU A 47 8.61 3.47 -12.07
C GLU A 47 9.40 2.52 -12.97
N VAL A 48 8.74 1.73 -13.84
CA VAL A 48 9.41 0.92 -14.87
C VAL A 48 10.15 1.82 -15.87
N GLY A 49 9.50 2.89 -16.33
CA GLY A 49 10.09 3.85 -17.27
C GLY A 49 11.35 4.55 -16.74
N LYS A 50 11.38 4.90 -15.44
CA LYS A 50 12.56 5.52 -14.80
C LYS A 50 13.81 4.62 -14.83
N LEU A 51 13.63 3.32 -14.95
CA LEU A 51 14.74 2.35 -14.99
C LEU A 51 15.29 2.14 -16.42
N GLY A 52 14.76 2.85 -17.42
CA GLY A 52 15.18 2.73 -18.83
C GLY A 52 14.82 1.38 -19.46
N VAL A 53 13.92 0.63 -18.85
CA VAL A 53 13.45 -0.65 -19.40
C VAL A 53 12.41 -0.35 -20.47
N HIS A 54 12.72 -0.74 -21.72
CA HIS A 54 11.82 -0.57 -22.87
C HIS A 54 10.70 -1.63 -22.84
N ARG A 55 9.83 -1.57 -21.84
CA ARG A 55 8.66 -2.43 -21.67
C ARG A 55 7.43 -1.59 -21.36
N ASP A 56 6.33 -1.90 -21.98
CA ASP A 56 5.07 -1.20 -21.72
C ASP A 56 4.40 -1.74 -20.45
N GLY A 57 4.77 -1.15 -19.31
CA GLY A 57 4.18 -1.48 -18.01
C GLY A 57 2.69 -1.16 -17.93
N ALA A 58 2.23 -0.16 -18.70
CA ALA A 58 0.82 0.21 -18.73
C ALA A 58 -0.02 -0.84 -19.47
N ALA A 59 0.41 -1.22 -20.69
CA ALA A 59 -0.26 -2.28 -21.46
C ALA A 59 -0.28 -3.63 -20.71
N MET A 60 0.79 -3.93 -19.97
CA MET A 60 0.83 -5.12 -19.11
C MET A 60 -0.24 -5.08 -18.03
N VAL A 61 -0.43 -3.95 -17.32
CA VAL A 61 -1.47 -3.82 -16.28
C VAL A 61 -2.86 -4.01 -16.90
N ASP A 62 -3.13 -3.37 -18.04
CA ASP A 62 -4.40 -3.49 -18.76
C ASP A 62 -4.68 -4.96 -19.18
N ALA A 63 -3.65 -5.70 -19.60
CA ALA A 63 -3.78 -7.11 -19.93
C ALA A 63 -3.92 -8.00 -18.67
N ALA A 64 -3.24 -7.65 -17.57
CA ALA A 64 -3.33 -8.40 -16.32
C ALA A 64 -4.75 -8.37 -15.75
N VAL A 65 -5.44 -7.23 -15.81
CA VAL A 65 -6.84 -7.12 -15.37
C VAL A 65 -7.75 -8.10 -16.12
N ARG A 66 -7.56 -8.24 -17.43
CA ARG A 66 -8.36 -9.17 -18.24
C ARG A 66 -8.09 -10.65 -17.97
N LEU A 67 -6.90 -10.97 -17.42
CA LEU A 67 -6.52 -12.34 -17.06
C LEU A 67 -7.02 -12.74 -15.67
N VAL A 68 -7.19 -11.78 -14.76
CA VAL A 68 -7.72 -12.03 -13.41
C VAL A 68 -9.20 -12.42 -13.52
N PRO A 69 -9.64 -13.53 -12.93
CA PRO A 69 -11.06 -13.92 -12.97
C PRO A 69 -11.94 -12.86 -12.31
N ASP A 70 -13.11 -12.62 -12.90
CA ASP A 70 -14.07 -11.63 -12.38
C ASP A 70 -14.61 -12.05 -11.01
N ALA A 71 -14.89 -13.33 -10.79
CA ALA A 71 -15.48 -13.81 -9.55
C ALA A 71 -14.47 -13.95 -8.40
N GLY A 72 -14.82 -13.42 -7.24
CA GLY A 72 -14.09 -13.58 -5.98
C GLY A 72 -13.02 -12.53 -5.75
N ASP A 73 -12.28 -12.69 -4.63
CA ASP A 73 -11.25 -11.75 -4.20
C ASP A 73 -9.86 -12.17 -4.69
N TRP A 74 -9.26 -11.31 -5.51
CA TRP A 74 -7.92 -11.49 -6.04
C TRP A 74 -7.00 -10.35 -5.60
N PHE A 75 -5.70 -10.68 -5.51
CA PHE A 75 -4.64 -9.70 -5.22
C PHE A 75 -3.48 -9.88 -6.19
N PRO A 76 -3.71 -9.63 -7.50
CA PRO A 76 -2.66 -9.74 -8.49
C PRO A 76 -1.50 -8.79 -8.16
N ARG A 77 -0.29 -9.21 -8.55
CA ARG A 77 0.91 -8.39 -8.44
C ARG A 77 1.62 -8.38 -9.79
N VAL A 78 1.76 -7.20 -10.38
CA VAL A 78 2.67 -6.96 -11.49
C VAL A 78 4.04 -6.59 -10.94
N ARG A 79 5.11 -7.10 -11.56
CA ARG A 79 6.48 -6.83 -11.10
C ARG A 79 7.51 -6.85 -12.23
N LEU A 80 8.57 -6.08 -12.05
CA LEU A 80 9.78 -6.09 -12.86
C LEU A 80 10.87 -6.86 -12.09
N VAL A 81 11.42 -7.91 -12.72
CA VAL A 81 12.59 -8.66 -12.24
C VAL A 81 13.60 -8.72 -13.39
N GLY A 82 14.83 -8.27 -13.16
CA GLY A 82 15.74 -7.99 -14.27
C GLY A 82 15.10 -6.96 -15.22
N ASP A 83 14.96 -7.30 -16.49
CA ASP A 83 14.31 -6.49 -17.52
C ASP A 83 13.02 -7.14 -18.06
N ALA A 84 12.47 -8.11 -17.36
CA ALA A 84 11.24 -8.78 -17.71
C ALA A 84 10.10 -8.45 -16.75
N LEU A 85 8.88 -8.36 -17.31
CA LEU A 85 7.66 -8.08 -16.58
C LEU A 85 6.93 -9.39 -16.25
N TYR A 86 6.44 -9.52 -15.02
CA TYR A 86 5.75 -10.70 -14.52
C TYR A 86 4.45 -10.35 -13.83
N LEU A 87 3.47 -11.22 -13.95
CA LEU A 87 2.22 -11.19 -13.19
C LEU A 87 2.16 -12.39 -12.25
N ASP A 88 1.98 -12.14 -10.98
CA ASP A 88 1.60 -13.15 -10.00
C ASP A 88 0.08 -13.13 -9.81
N LEU A 89 -0.60 -14.13 -10.29
CA LEU A 89 -2.02 -14.35 -10.04
C LEU A 89 -2.19 -15.07 -8.71
N ARG A 90 -2.74 -14.37 -7.73
CA ARG A 90 -2.88 -14.88 -6.36
C ARG A 90 -4.18 -14.43 -5.73
N ARG A 91 -4.72 -15.28 -4.85
CA ARG A 91 -5.79 -14.88 -3.93
C ARG A 91 -5.24 -13.91 -2.89
N GLY A 92 -6.09 -13.01 -2.42
CA GLY A 92 -5.74 -12.14 -1.31
C GLY A 92 -5.77 -12.90 0.03
N PRO A 93 -5.09 -12.37 1.07
CA PRO A 93 -5.21 -12.88 2.43
C PRO A 93 -6.60 -12.56 3.01
N GLU A 94 -6.86 -13.03 4.22
CA GLU A 94 -8.04 -12.61 4.97
C GLU A 94 -8.09 -11.09 5.13
N ARG A 95 -9.28 -10.52 4.96
CA ARG A 95 -9.50 -9.08 5.16
C ARG A 95 -9.81 -8.77 6.62
N ARG A 96 -9.10 -7.79 7.16
CA ARG A 96 -9.27 -7.33 8.54
C ARG A 96 -9.70 -5.87 8.59
N ARG A 97 -10.51 -5.53 9.58
CA ARG A 97 -10.97 -4.16 9.81
C ARG A 97 -10.03 -3.38 10.73
N THR A 98 -9.29 -4.06 11.56
CA THR A 98 -8.40 -3.50 12.57
C THR A 98 -6.97 -4.01 12.40
N ALA A 99 -6.04 -3.38 13.09
CA ALA A 99 -4.66 -3.83 13.15
C ALA A 99 -4.01 -3.42 14.47
N SER A 100 -3.21 -4.35 15.04
CA SER A 100 -2.17 -4.03 16.00
C SER A 100 -0.90 -3.61 15.25
N VAL A 101 -0.19 -2.62 15.75
CA VAL A 101 0.99 -2.06 15.10
C VAL A 101 2.19 -2.08 16.04
N ARG A 102 3.21 -2.86 15.70
CA ARG A 102 4.51 -2.80 16.39
C ARG A 102 5.26 -1.56 15.91
N VAL A 103 5.72 -0.73 16.86
CA VAL A 103 6.56 0.41 16.53
C VAL A 103 8.03 0.01 16.60
N LEU A 104 8.73 0.13 15.46
CA LEU A 104 10.18 -0.11 15.42
C LEU A 104 10.95 0.99 16.17
N GLY A 105 12.18 0.65 16.57
CA GLY A 105 13.18 1.63 16.96
C GLY A 105 13.37 2.71 15.88
N LYS A 106 14.07 3.78 16.22
CA LYS A 106 14.35 4.85 15.26
C LYS A 106 15.29 4.37 14.16
N GLY A 107 15.00 4.73 12.93
CA GLY A 107 15.75 4.40 11.73
C GLY A 107 14.91 3.62 10.72
N ASP A 108 15.00 4.06 9.47
CA ASP A 108 14.31 3.42 8.36
C ASP A 108 15.17 2.28 7.81
N PRO A 109 14.72 1.02 7.88
CA PRO A 109 15.49 -0.12 7.35
C PRO A 109 15.37 -0.29 5.84
N ARG A 110 14.51 0.49 5.15
CA ARG A 110 14.25 0.35 3.73
C ARG A 110 15.35 0.95 2.88
N SER A 111 15.64 0.31 1.76
CA SER A 111 16.64 0.76 0.79
C SER A 111 16.03 1.69 -0.27
N HIS A 112 14.76 1.49 -0.63
CA HIS A 112 14.05 2.20 -1.69
C HIS A 112 12.65 2.63 -1.26
N PRO A 113 12.51 3.47 -0.22
CA PRO A 113 11.22 3.75 0.43
C PRO A 113 10.18 4.39 -0.50
N ARG A 114 10.61 5.05 -1.58
CA ARG A 114 9.72 5.69 -2.56
C ARG A 114 9.33 4.81 -3.75
N VAL A 115 9.90 3.60 -3.83
CA VAL A 115 9.62 2.64 -4.92
C VAL A 115 8.95 1.39 -4.35
N LYS A 116 7.76 1.07 -4.84
CA LYS A 116 7.11 -0.20 -4.46
C LYS A 116 7.82 -1.35 -5.18
N GLY A 117 8.29 -2.32 -4.41
CA GLY A 117 8.95 -3.51 -4.96
C GLY A 117 10.15 -3.98 -4.15
N PRO A 118 11.29 -3.26 -4.16
CA PRO A 118 12.54 -3.73 -3.58
C PRO A 118 12.45 -4.17 -2.12
N ASP A 119 11.75 -3.39 -1.30
CA ASP A 119 11.67 -3.62 0.15
C ASP A 119 10.48 -4.51 0.59
N LEU A 120 9.70 -5.10 -0.34
CA LEU A 120 8.52 -5.89 0.00
C LEU A 120 8.83 -7.14 0.83
N ALA A 121 9.90 -7.86 0.51
CA ALA A 121 10.31 -9.04 1.25
C ALA A 121 10.77 -8.65 2.67
N ALA A 122 11.64 -7.63 2.77
CA ALA A 122 12.11 -7.10 4.05
C ALA A 122 10.95 -6.62 4.94
N GLY A 123 9.96 -5.93 4.37
CA GLY A 123 8.74 -5.53 5.10
C GLY A 123 7.94 -6.73 5.63
N THR A 124 7.82 -7.80 4.84
CA THR A 124 7.17 -9.04 5.28
C THR A 124 7.93 -9.71 6.42
N ASP A 125 9.26 -9.72 6.36
CA ASP A 125 10.09 -10.32 7.40
C ASP A 125 10.05 -9.49 8.70
N LEU A 126 9.99 -8.16 8.60
CA LEU A 126 9.79 -7.28 9.76
C LEU A 126 8.45 -7.56 10.48
N ILE A 127 7.35 -7.68 9.73
CA ILE A 127 6.02 -8.00 10.29
C ILE A 127 6.05 -9.37 10.97
N ARG A 128 6.65 -10.37 10.33
CA ARG A 128 6.77 -11.71 10.89
C ARG A 128 7.62 -11.72 12.17
N ALA A 129 8.77 -11.05 12.17
CA ALA A 129 9.64 -10.95 13.34
C ALA A 129 8.99 -10.20 14.50
N ALA A 130 8.18 -9.19 14.21
CA ALA A 130 7.46 -8.42 15.21
C ALA A 130 6.23 -9.17 15.78
N ASN A 131 5.77 -10.23 15.11
CA ASN A 131 4.52 -10.95 15.43
C ASN A 131 3.33 -9.99 15.61
N ALA A 132 3.16 -9.05 14.70
CA ALA A 132 2.12 -8.03 14.70
C ALA A 132 1.38 -8.00 13.36
N ASP A 133 0.25 -7.30 13.29
CA ASP A 133 -0.47 -7.15 12.01
C ASP A 133 0.25 -6.20 11.05
N GLU A 134 1.03 -5.26 11.58
CA GLU A 134 1.81 -4.30 10.80
C GLU A 134 2.96 -3.72 11.66
N VAL A 135 3.92 -3.07 11.03
CA VAL A 135 5.09 -2.48 11.69
C VAL A 135 5.23 -1.02 11.26
N LEU A 136 5.17 -0.08 12.21
CA LEU A 136 5.40 1.34 11.95
C LEU A 136 6.89 1.63 11.84
N ILE A 137 7.25 2.34 10.78
CA ILE A 137 8.63 2.76 10.47
C ILE A 137 8.76 4.26 10.76
N ARG A 138 9.85 4.61 11.44
CA ARG A 138 10.24 6.00 11.75
C ARG A 138 11.65 6.26 11.22
N ASP A 139 11.93 7.50 10.91
CA ASP A 139 13.30 7.89 10.58
C ASP A 139 14.22 7.93 11.82
N ARG A 140 15.48 8.30 11.62
CA ARG A 140 16.47 8.39 12.70
C ARG A 140 16.15 9.48 13.74
N SER A 141 15.42 10.52 13.36
CA SER A 141 14.94 11.56 14.27
C SER A 141 13.68 11.16 15.02
N GLY A 142 13.03 10.07 14.63
CA GLY A 142 11.81 9.54 15.23
C GLY A 142 10.54 9.97 14.53
N VAL A 143 10.65 10.68 13.40
CA VAL A 143 9.52 11.10 12.57
C VAL A 143 8.81 9.88 11.99
N VAL A 144 7.49 9.87 12.10
CA VAL A 144 6.61 8.85 11.55
C VAL A 144 6.66 8.90 10.02
N LEU A 145 6.93 7.75 9.39
CA LEU A 145 6.98 7.62 7.93
C LEU A 145 5.74 6.89 7.43
N GLU A 146 5.75 5.60 7.46
CA GLU A 146 4.65 4.72 7.04
C GLU A 146 4.78 3.35 7.73
N ALA A 147 3.86 2.44 7.51
CA ALA A 147 4.03 1.07 7.95
C ALA A 147 4.67 0.21 6.85
N ALA A 148 5.14 -1.00 7.20
CA ALA A 148 5.91 -1.86 6.29
C ALA A 148 5.17 -2.15 4.96
N HIS A 149 3.85 -2.31 4.99
CA HIS A 149 3.01 -2.54 3.79
C HIS A 149 1.82 -1.58 3.66
N SER A 150 1.76 -0.54 4.48
CA SER A 150 0.63 0.40 4.51
C SER A 150 1.09 1.83 4.72
N ALA A 151 0.44 2.79 4.08
CA ALA A 151 0.54 4.17 4.52
C ALA A 151 -0.19 4.33 5.85
N VAL A 152 0.22 5.31 6.65
CA VAL A 152 -0.44 5.70 7.90
C VAL A 152 -1.02 7.09 7.75
N VAL A 153 -2.22 7.30 8.29
CA VAL A 153 -2.88 8.61 8.42
C VAL A 153 -3.58 8.66 9.78
N TRP A 154 -3.81 9.85 10.30
CA TRP A 154 -4.51 10.02 11.58
C TRP A 154 -5.32 11.32 11.60
N TRP A 155 -6.21 11.42 12.55
CA TRP A 155 -7.02 12.62 12.77
C TRP A 155 -6.46 13.45 13.89
N ASP A 156 -6.30 14.73 13.62
CA ASP A 156 -6.04 15.78 14.59
C ASP A 156 -7.28 16.67 14.63
N ASP A 157 -8.13 16.47 15.60
CA ASP A 157 -9.49 17.01 15.62
C ASP A 157 -10.20 16.72 14.29
N ASP A 158 -10.56 17.73 13.50
CA ASP A 158 -11.23 17.58 12.22
C ASP A 158 -10.30 17.63 11.00
N VAL A 159 -8.99 17.66 11.24
CA VAL A 159 -7.96 17.66 10.18
C VAL A 159 -7.44 16.25 9.94
N LEU A 160 -7.42 15.82 8.68
CA LEU A 160 -6.77 14.58 8.28
C LEU A 160 -5.27 14.79 8.10
N CYS A 161 -4.48 14.29 9.04
CA CYS A 161 -3.03 14.38 9.01
C CYS A 161 -2.41 13.21 8.26
N VAL A 162 -1.43 13.51 7.43
CA VAL A 162 -0.70 12.53 6.61
C VAL A 162 0.80 12.85 6.62
N PRO A 163 1.72 11.88 6.65
CA PRO A 163 3.14 12.16 6.49
C PRO A 163 3.40 12.89 5.17
N THR A 164 4.11 14.03 5.21
CA THR A 164 4.37 14.81 4.00
C THR A 164 5.15 14.00 2.95
N LEU A 165 4.86 14.23 1.65
CA LEU A 165 5.57 13.54 0.55
C LEU A 165 7.05 13.94 0.42
N GLY A 166 7.50 14.97 1.16
CA GLY A 166 8.92 15.29 1.32
C GLY A 166 9.70 14.21 2.08
N LEU A 167 9.03 13.44 2.94
CA LEU A 167 9.60 12.32 3.67
C LEU A 167 9.87 11.09 2.79
N ALA A 168 10.53 10.10 3.35
CA ALA A 168 10.83 8.81 2.70
C ALA A 168 9.59 7.88 2.74
N VAL A 169 8.52 8.23 2.04
CA VAL A 169 7.25 7.51 2.00
C VAL A 169 6.84 7.15 0.58
N LEU A 170 6.13 6.04 0.44
CA LEU A 170 5.56 5.63 -0.84
C LEU A 170 4.34 6.49 -1.18
N ARG A 171 4.19 6.89 -2.44
CA ARG A 171 2.95 7.51 -2.93
C ARG A 171 1.86 6.43 -3.03
N SER A 172 1.16 6.20 -1.92
CA SER A 172 0.12 5.17 -1.80
C SER A 172 -1.13 5.56 -2.62
N VAL A 173 -1.64 4.61 -3.42
CA VAL A 173 -2.92 4.79 -4.14
C VAL A 173 -4.08 4.92 -3.17
N THR A 174 -4.16 4.06 -2.16
CA THR A 174 -5.26 4.12 -1.18
C THR A 174 -5.24 5.42 -0.36
N ARG A 175 -4.04 5.97 -0.07
CA ARG A 175 -3.93 7.28 0.55
C ARG A 175 -4.48 8.38 -0.37
N GLN A 176 -4.18 8.36 -1.66
CA GLN A 176 -4.74 9.33 -2.62
C GLN A 176 -6.27 9.29 -2.65
N ILE A 177 -6.88 8.08 -2.63
CA ILE A 177 -8.34 7.92 -2.53
C ILE A 177 -8.88 8.59 -1.26
N VAL A 178 -8.24 8.38 -0.12
CA VAL A 178 -8.64 8.97 1.16
C VAL A 178 -8.50 10.49 1.15
N GLU A 179 -7.40 11.02 0.62
CA GLU A 179 -7.18 12.46 0.48
C GLU A 179 -8.18 13.11 -0.49
N GLU A 180 -8.53 12.47 -1.60
CA GLU A 180 -9.57 12.92 -2.53
C GLU A 180 -10.93 12.96 -1.83
N HIS A 181 -11.27 11.87 -1.13
CA HIS A 181 -12.53 11.77 -0.39
C HIS A 181 -12.67 12.84 0.73
N ALA A 182 -11.56 13.24 1.35
CA ALA A 182 -11.52 14.34 2.30
C ALA A 182 -11.83 15.68 1.61
N ARG A 183 -11.14 15.96 0.51
CA ARG A 183 -11.34 17.22 -0.24
C ARG A 183 -12.76 17.36 -0.77
N ASP A 184 -13.36 16.29 -1.25
CA ASP A 184 -14.76 16.25 -1.74
C ASP A 184 -15.78 16.59 -0.63
N ARG A 185 -15.36 16.64 0.63
CA ARG A 185 -16.15 16.94 1.82
C ARG A 185 -15.71 18.19 2.55
N ASP A 186 -14.88 19.00 1.90
CA ASP A 186 -14.29 20.21 2.50
C ASP A 186 -13.51 19.93 3.81
N ILE A 187 -12.97 18.72 3.95
CA ILE A 187 -12.13 18.34 5.10
C ILE A 187 -10.69 18.68 4.78
N GLU A 188 -10.07 19.42 5.69
CA GLU A 188 -8.66 19.79 5.58
C GLU A 188 -7.75 18.55 5.61
N VAL A 189 -6.80 18.49 4.66
CA VAL A 189 -5.75 17.47 4.63
C VAL A 189 -4.41 18.14 4.82
N CYS A 190 -3.75 17.83 5.92
CA CYS A 190 -2.46 18.43 6.27
C CYS A 190 -1.31 17.43 6.10
N GLY A 191 -0.32 17.80 5.26
CA GLY A 191 0.94 17.05 5.12
C GLY A 191 1.90 17.47 6.23
N VAL A 192 2.17 16.58 7.19
CA VAL A 192 2.93 16.91 8.41
C VAL A 192 4.22 16.09 8.53
N THR A 193 5.14 16.61 9.36
CA THR A 193 6.32 15.91 9.86
C THR A 193 6.10 15.72 11.36
N ALA A 194 5.56 14.56 11.75
CA ALA A 194 5.10 14.31 13.12
C ALA A 194 5.97 13.30 13.86
N GLN A 195 6.14 13.50 15.16
CA GLN A 195 6.68 12.53 16.08
C GLN A 195 5.59 11.52 16.50
N LEU A 196 6.00 10.34 16.95
CA LEU A 196 5.05 9.31 17.37
C LEU A 196 4.11 9.78 18.50
N SER A 197 4.60 10.60 19.43
CA SER A 197 3.79 11.14 20.54
C SER A 197 2.61 11.99 20.07
N GLU A 198 2.68 12.54 18.86
CA GLU A 198 1.58 13.31 18.28
C GLU A 198 0.41 12.44 17.81
N LEU A 199 0.58 11.11 17.79
CA LEU A 199 -0.46 10.12 17.47
C LEU A 199 -1.14 9.58 18.74
N ASP A 200 -0.70 9.98 19.95
CA ASP A 200 -1.27 9.50 21.20
C ASP A 200 -2.75 9.86 21.32
N GLY A 201 -3.59 8.87 21.61
CA GLY A 201 -5.04 9.01 21.70
C GLY A 201 -5.78 9.34 20.42
N ARG A 202 -5.08 9.42 19.27
CA ARG A 202 -5.68 9.81 17.98
C ARG A 202 -6.22 8.61 17.21
N GLU A 203 -7.34 8.81 16.51
CA GLU A 203 -7.85 7.85 15.55
C GLU A 203 -6.88 7.75 14.36
N ALA A 204 -6.21 6.60 14.20
CA ALA A 204 -5.23 6.36 13.15
C ALA A 204 -5.63 5.18 12.27
N TRP A 205 -5.33 5.28 10.98
CA TRP A 205 -5.66 4.25 10.00
C TRP A 205 -4.43 3.81 9.22
N LEU A 206 -4.41 2.52 8.89
CA LEU A 206 -3.49 1.93 7.92
C LEU A 206 -4.18 1.77 6.58
N LEU A 207 -3.50 2.17 5.51
CA LEU A 207 -4.05 2.24 4.16
C LEU A 207 -3.22 1.38 3.20
N ASN A 208 -3.81 0.37 2.58
CA ASN A 208 -3.17 -0.36 1.50
C ASN A 208 -4.16 -0.83 0.43
N ALA A 209 -3.64 -1.25 -0.71
CA ALA A 209 -4.44 -1.58 -1.87
C ALA A 209 -5.39 -2.78 -1.66
N TYR A 210 -5.01 -3.76 -0.83
CA TYR A 210 -5.85 -4.93 -0.60
C TYR A 210 -6.84 -4.73 0.55
N GLN A 211 -6.35 -4.35 1.73
CA GLN A 211 -7.19 -4.20 2.93
C GLN A 211 -8.10 -2.96 2.88
N GLY A 212 -7.76 -1.97 2.03
CA GLY A 212 -8.39 -0.65 2.11
C GLY A 212 -7.95 0.08 3.37
N LEU A 213 -8.91 0.45 4.23
CA LEU A 213 -8.64 1.03 5.54
C LEU A 213 -8.67 -0.05 6.62
N ARG A 214 -7.72 0.03 7.57
CA ARG A 214 -7.74 -0.68 8.85
C ARG A 214 -7.57 0.32 9.98
N LEU A 215 -8.42 0.25 11.00
CA LEU A 215 -8.26 1.03 12.23
C LEU A 215 -7.09 0.50 13.04
N VAL A 216 -6.19 1.36 13.47
CA VAL A 216 -5.16 1.01 14.45
C VAL A 216 -5.82 0.89 15.83
N THR A 217 -5.71 -0.26 16.46
CA THR A 217 -6.30 -0.53 17.79
C THR A 217 -5.27 -0.60 18.90
N SER A 218 -3.99 -0.73 18.56
CA SER A 218 -2.89 -0.68 19.53
C SER A 218 -1.57 -0.31 18.87
N TRP A 219 -0.75 0.42 19.64
CA TRP A 219 0.65 0.69 19.34
C TRP A 219 1.52 -0.13 20.29
N GLU A 220 2.21 -1.13 19.76
CA GLU A 220 2.99 -2.06 20.57
C GLU A 220 4.45 -1.64 20.68
N GLY A 221 5.05 -1.79 21.87
CA GLY A 221 6.44 -1.47 22.15
C GLY A 221 6.70 0.00 22.46
N VAL A 222 5.65 0.78 22.69
CA VAL A 222 5.70 2.21 23.05
C VAL A 222 4.54 2.55 23.99
N ASP A 223 4.69 3.67 24.70
CA ASP A 223 3.69 4.14 25.68
C ASP A 223 2.85 5.27 25.06
N ILE A 224 2.03 4.90 24.07
CA ILE A 224 0.97 5.74 23.50
C ILE A 224 -0.28 4.89 23.27
N SER A 225 -1.44 5.53 23.37
CA SER A 225 -2.75 4.91 23.18
C SER A 225 -3.24 5.04 21.74
N ALA A 226 -3.98 4.07 21.25
CA ALA A 226 -4.74 4.22 20.03
C ALA A 226 -6.08 4.92 20.32
N GLY A 227 -6.49 5.83 19.45
CA GLY A 227 -7.78 6.50 19.56
C GLY A 227 -8.95 5.63 19.10
N GLY A 228 -10.15 6.04 19.42
CA GLY A 228 -11.38 5.38 18.96
C GLY A 228 -11.59 5.54 17.46
N GLY A 229 -12.36 4.60 16.88
CA GLY A 229 -12.68 4.61 15.44
C GLY A 229 -14.02 5.27 15.13
N VAL A 230 -14.18 6.54 15.47
CA VAL A 230 -15.46 7.27 15.29
C VAL A 230 -15.75 7.48 13.78
N ARG A 231 -14.75 7.87 13.02
CA ARG A 231 -14.87 8.15 11.59
C ARG A 231 -14.68 6.90 10.73
N PHE A 232 -13.97 5.92 11.24
CA PHE A 232 -13.51 4.74 10.51
C PHE A 232 -14.62 4.00 9.74
N PRO A 233 -15.80 3.67 10.29
CA PRO A 233 -16.81 2.91 9.57
C PRO A 233 -17.25 3.57 8.28
N THR A 234 -17.63 4.85 8.36
CA THR A 234 -18.10 5.63 7.20
C THR A 234 -17.03 5.78 6.13
N TRP A 235 -15.79 6.05 6.54
CA TRP A 235 -14.67 6.22 5.61
C TRP A 235 -14.25 4.91 4.95
N ARG A 236 -14.27 3.82 5.70
CA ARG A 236 -14.01 2.50 5.15
C ARG A 236 -15.02 2.15 4.05
N ASP A 237 -16.30 2.34 4.33
CA ASP A 237 -17.36 2.06 3.37
C ASP A 237 -17.23 2.93 2.12
N ALA A 238 -16.89 4.21 2.27
CA ALA A 238 -16.67 5.11 1.15
C ALA A 238 -15.50 4.65 0.26
N VAL A 239 -14.37 4.25 0.85
CA VAL A 239 -13.22 3.71 0.10
C VAL A 239 -13.55 2.37 -0.57
N GLU A 240 -14.34 1.48 0.06
CA GLU A 240 -14.78 0.25 -0.59
C GLU A 240 -15.69 0.54 -1.79
N ASN A 241 -16.60 1.51 -1.67
CA ASN A 241 -17.53 1.90 -2.73
C ASN A 241 -16.86 2.68 -3.88
N SER A 242 -15.62 3.15 -3.73
CA SER A 242 -14.87 3.78 -4.82
C SER A 242 -14.35 2.80 -5.88
N ALA A 243 -14.58 1.49 -5.72
CA ALA A 243 -14.21 0.49 -6.70
C ALA A 243 -15.16 0.52 -7.91
N THR A 244 -14.59 0.56 -9.11
CA THR A 244 -15.30 0.54 -10.40
C THR A 244 -14.99 -0.74 -11.18
N SER A 245 -15.87 -1.07 -12.10
CA SER A 245 -15.67 -2.18 -13.05
C SER A 245 -14.69 -1.80 -14.14
#